data_2282d43bca1e859dd7078f821f7b2b09
#
_entry.id   2282d43bca1e859dd7078f821f7b2b09
#
_cell.length_a   1.000
_cell.length_b   1.000
_cell.length_c   1.000
_cell.angle_alpha   90.00
_cell.angle_beta   90.00
_cell.angle_gamma   90.00
#
_symmetry.space_group_name_H-M   'P 1'
#
loop_
_entity.id
_entity.type
_entity.pdbx_description
1 polymer ?
#
loop_
_entity_poly.entity_id
_entity_poly.type
_entity_poly.pdbx_seq_one_letter_code
_entity_poly.pdbx_strand_id
1 'polypeptide(L)'
;MTDTARAIAMIRRLVAFDTTSALSNLALIEDVKAYLAGYGIDSRLTFDEAHGKANLYATIGPKDKGGIVLSGHTDVVPVEGQIWATDPFEVVQKDGLLYGRGTSDMKSFIAIALMLVPELVKMDLKTPIHFAFSFDEEVGCFGVKHLIRDIVENFPLPRAVIIGEPTEMKLVTAHKGVQAYRVEVTGVAGHSSLPQNGVNAVFAATDLIQTVKAMQEAAKQRPSAEAFEPPYSSFNIGRIEGGTAGNIIPQNCNFSVEMRIVPEDDGAAMEAELRAAVEALDAELKAQSPKAGATMRLFAAVPPLKPESDGVAEALVRHLTGVNQTGVVAFATEGGLFQEAGISTVMCGPGSIVQAHQPDEFIAVSQVEEGIAFMRKLFAWAEQTA
;
A
#
# COMPACT_ATOMS: atom_id res chain seq x y z
N MET A 1 -15.55 28.91 12.09
CA MET A 1 -14.33 28.30 11.53
C MET A 1 -14.68 27.87 10.13
N THR A 2 -13.87 28.18 9.11
CA THR A 2 -14.09 27.72 7.73
C THR A 2 -13.89 26.20 7.63
N ASP A 3 -14.40 25.58 6.58
CA ASP A 3 -14.22 24.13 6.37
C ASP A 3 -12.75 23.75 6.23
N THR A 4 -11.99 24.55 5.48
CA THR A 4 -10.53 24.41 5.36
C THR A 4 -9.86 24.43 6.75
N ALA A 5 -10.23 25.37 7.61
CA ALA A 5 -9.67 25.45 8.97
C ALA A 5 -10.06 24.23 9.85
N ARG A 6 -11.28 23.68 9.67
CA ARG A 6 -11.73 22.46 10.35
C ARG A 6 -10.94 21.24 9.86
N ALA A 7 -10.74 21.13 8.54
CA ALA A 7 -9.95 20.05 7.95
C ALA A 7 -8.49 20.10 8.43
N ILE A 8 -7.86 21.29 8.42
CA ILE A 8 -6.50 21.47 8.92
C ILE A 8 -6.40 21.07 10.41
N ALA A 9 -7.39 21.42 11.23
CA ALA A 9 -7.41 21.00 12.63
C ALA A 9 -7.47 19.47 12.78
N MET A 10 -8.27 18.79 11.93
CA MET A 10 -8.35 17.32 11.93
C MET A 10 -7.07 16.68 11.39
N ILE A 11 -6.45 17.26 10.34
CA ILE A 11 -5.13 16.80 9.83
C ILE A 11 -4.08 16.87 10.93
N ARG A 12 -4.00 18.02 11.66
CA ARG A 12 -3.09 18.18 12.80
C ARG A 12 -3.33 17.12 13.88
N ARG A 13 -4.58 16.82 14.17
CA ARG A 13 -4.97 15.79 15.15
C ARG A 13 -4.46 14.42 14.76
N LEU A 14 -4.64 13.99 13.48
CA LEU A 14 -4.23 12.65 13.05
C LEU A 14 -2.72 12.55 12.83
N VAL A 15 -2.08 13.59 12.33
CA VAL A 15 -0.62 13.59 12.10
C VAL A 15 0.15 13.57 13.42
N ALA A 16 -0.41 14.13 14.50
CA ALA A 16 0.22 14.11 15.84
C ALA A 16 0.40 12.70 16.42
N PHE A 17 -0.27 11.68 15.88
CA PHE A 17 0.01 10.30 16.24
C PHE A 17 1.16 9.77 15.38
N ASP A 18 2.28 9.41 16.01
CA ASP A 18 3.33 8.64 15.34
C ASP A 18 2.82 7.21 15.12
N THR A 19 2.40 6.93 13.91
CA THR A 19 1.96 5.62 13.46
C THR A 19 2.91 5.04 12.40
N THR A 20 4.21 5.31 12.55
CA THR A 20 5.23 4.62 11.74
C THR A 20 4.95 3.12 11.72
N SER A 21 5.02 2.47 10.54
CA SER A 21 4.55 1.08 10.39
C SER A 21 5.22 0.06 11.34
N ALA A 22 6.39 0.40 11.91
CA ALA A 22 7.00 -0.41 12.96
C ALA A 22 6.33 -0.26 14.34
N LEU A 23 5.48 0.75 14.52
CA LEU A 23 4.81 1.08 15.78
C LEU A 23 3.33 0.69 15.74
N SER A 24 2.66 0.81 16.89
CA SER A 24 1.21 0.59 17.01
C SER A 24 0.43 1.80 16.49
N ASN A 25 -0.67 1.55 15.76
CA ASN A 25 -1.63 2.58 15.37
C ASN A 25 -2.83 2.68 16.33
N LEU A 26 -2.88 1.89 17.40
CA LEU A 26 -4.06 1.78 18.27
C LEU A 26 -4.48 3.10 18.88
N ALA A 27 -3.53 3.96 19.27
CA ALA A 27 -3.87 5.26 19.84
C ALA A 27 -4.66 6.14 18.85
N LEU A 28 -4.29 6.16 17.58
CA LEU A 28 -5.03 6.84 16.51
C LEU A 28 -6.39 6.19 16.28
N ILE A 29 -6.44 4.87 16.19
CA ILE A 29 -7.68 4.12 15.93
C ILE A 29 -8.70 4.32 17.07
N GLU A 30 -8.29 4.27 18.33
CA GLU A 30 -9.19 4.50 19.45
C GLU A 30 -9.67 5.97 19.51
N ASP A 31 -8.82 6.93 19.13
CA ASP A 31 -9.19 8.33 18.99
C ASP A 31 -10.26 8.54 17.90
N VAL A 32 -10.07 7.92 16.72
CA VAL A 32 -11.05 7.95 15.63
C VAL A 32 -12.35 7.27 16.01
N LYS A 33 -12.28 6.10 16.65
CA LYS A 33 -13.45 5.36 17.15
C LYS A 33 -14.24 6.18 18.15
N ALA A 34 -13.56 6.81 19.11
CA ALA A 34 -14.21 7.70 20.09
C ALA A 34 -14.86 8.93 19.42
N TYR A 35 -14.19 9.49 18.40
CA TYR A 35 -14.75 10.59 17.61
C TYR A 35 -16.05 10.16 16.90
N LEU A 36 -16.06 9.03 16.21
CA LEU A 36 -17.24 8.49 15.50
C LEU A 36 -18.37 8.14 16.48
N ALA A 37 -18.05 7.54 17.62
CA ALA A 37 -19.02 7.23 18.68
C ALA A 37 -19.71 8.48 19.21
N GLY A 38 -19.03 9.63 19.27
CA GLY A 38 -19.61 10.93 19.62
C GLY A 38 -20.72 11.41 18.69
N TYR A 39 -20.80 10.84 17.47
CA TYR A 39 -21.87 11.07 16.48
C TYR A 39 -22.83 9.88 16.34
N GLY A 40 -22.77 8.90 17.25
CA GLY A 40 -23.64 7.72 17.24
C GLY A 40 -23.26 6.69 16.17
N ILE A 41 -22.02 6.73 15.67
CA ILE A 41 -21.51 5.79 14.67
C ILE A 41 -20.71 4.69 15.38
N ASP A 42 -21.17 3.45 15.24
CA ASP A 42 -20.44 2.28 15.72
C ASP A 42 -19.29 1.96 14.77
N SER A 43 -18.13 1.60 15.34
CA SER A 43 -16.97 1.15 14.60
C SER A 43 -16.62 -0.28 14.97
N ARG A 44 -16.34 -1.10 13.95
CA ARG A 44 -15.81 -2.45 14.10
C ARG A 44 -14.30 -2.42 13.89
N LEU A 45 -13.57 -3.07 14.78
CA LEU A 45 -12.12 -3.19 14.70
C LEU A 45 -11.72 -4.61 14.32
N THR A 46 -10.73 -4.75 13.44
CA THR A 46 -10.04 -6.00 13.15
C THR A 46 -8.56 -5.83 13.47
N PHE A 47 -8.02 -6.76 14.25
CA PHE A 47 -6.68 -6.66 14.81
C PHE A 47 -5.68 -7.52 14.04
N ASP A 48 -4.40 -7.18 14.15
CA ASP A 48 -3.31 -8.11 13.85
C ASP A 48 -3.28 -9.27 14.87
N GLU A 49 -2.50 -10.33 14.59
CA GLU A 49 -2.42 -11.51 15.47
C GLU A 49 -1.93 -11.17 16.88
N ALA A 50 -1.06 -10.16 17.00
CA ALA A 50 -0.51 -9.73 18.29
C ALA A 50 -1.42 -8.74 19.04
N HIS A 51 -2.54 -8.31 18.46
CA HIS A 51 -3.40 -7.25 18.96
C HIS A 51 -2.67 -5.93 19.23
N GLY A 52 -1.59 -5.68 18.50
CA GLY A 52 -0.79 -4.46 18.58
C GLY A 52 -1.23 -3.38 17.63
N LYS A 53 -2.00 -3.74 16.60
CA LYS A 53 -2.54 -2.84 15.55
C LYS A 53 -3.98 -3.18 15.24
N ALA A 54 -4.74 -2.22 14.73
CA ALA A 54 -6.11 -2.44 14.31
C ALA A 54 -6.48 -1.66 13.05
N ASN A 55 -7.33 -2.29 12.23
CA ASN A 55 -8.14 -1.59 11.24
C ASN A 55 -9.45 -1.11 11.88
N LEU A 56 -10.08 -0.13 11.24
CA LEU A 56 -11.40 0.36 11.62
C LEU A 56 -12.34 0.32 10.42
N TYR A 57 -13.54 -0.25 10.61
CA TYR A 57 -14.64 -0.15 9.66
C TYR A 57 -15.85 0.49 10.32
N ALA A 58 -16.45 1.49 9.66
CA ALA A 58 -17.64 2.17 10.14
C ALA A 58 -18.62 2.44 9.00
N THR A 59 -19.93 2.37 9.27
CA THR A 59 -20.99 2.60 8.29
C THR A 59 -21.86 3.77 8.72
N ILE A 60 -22.09 4.72 7.81
CA ILE A 60 -22.99 5.85 7.97
C ILE A 60 -24.09 5.75 6.92
N GLY A 61 -25.36 5.74 7.37
CA GLY A 61 -26.53 5.48 6.52
C GLY A 61 -27.09 4.08 6.68
N PRO A 62 -27.83 3.54 5.66
CA PRO A 62 -28.43 2.21 5.72
C PRO A 62 -27.39 1.11 5.94
N LYS A 63 -27.64 0.19 6.90
CA LYS A 63 -26.69 -0.89 7.24
C LYS A 63 -26.97 -2.19 6.49
N ASP A 64 -28.07 -2.25 5.75
CA ASP A 64 -28.57 -3.43 5.02
C ASP A 64 -28.20 -3.45 3.53
N LYS A 65 -27.41 -2.47 3.08
CA LYS A 65 -27.00 -2.30 1.70
C LYS A 65 -25.49 -2.17 1.58
N GLY A 66 -24.93 -2.62 0.45
CA GLY A 66 -23.59 -2.24 0.03
C GLY A 66 -23.54 -0.78 -0.39
N GLY A 67 -22.50 -0.07 0.05
CA GLY A 67 -22.30 1.36 -0.20
C GLY A 67 -20.98 1.68 -0.87
N ILE A 68 -20.52 2.90 -0.63
CA ILE A 68 -19.23 3.37 -1.13
C ILE A 68 -18.23 3.41 0.05
N VAL A 69 -17.11 2.73 -0.12
CA VAL A 69 -16.02 2.73 0.86
C VAL A 69 -15.05 3.87 0.55
N LEU A 70 -14.75 4.67 1.54
CA LEU A 70 -13.60 5.56 1.58
C LEU A 70 -12.49 4.84 2.34
N SER A 71 -11.47 4.35 1.61
CA SER A 71 -10.35 3.60 2.18
C SER A 71 -9.10 4.46 2.29
N GLY A 72 -8.39 4.28 3.40
CA GLY A 72 -7.10 4.91 3.63
C GLY A 72 -6.32 4.22 4.73
N HIS A 73 -4.99 4.20 4.59
CA HIS A 73 -4.11 3.66 5.62
C HIS A 73 -3.76 4.70 6.69
N THR A 74 -3.53 4.22 7.89
CA THR A 74 -3.21 5.06 9.06
C THR A 74 -1.73 5.08 9.39
N ASP A 75 -0.98 4.11 8.88
CA ASP A 75 0.46 4.05 9.07
C ASP A 75 1.20 5.01 8.13
N VAL A 76 2.46 5.24 8.44
CA VAL A 76 3.37 6.11 7.68
C VAL A 76 4.77 5.50 7.64
N VAL A 77 5.55 5.85 6.62
CA VAL A 77 6.97 5.44 6.54
C VAL A 77 7.81 6.08 7.63
N PRO A 78 8.94 5.45 8.04
CA PRO A 78 9.85 5.98 9.03
C PRO A 78 10.41 7.37 8.68
N VAL A 79 10.72 8.15 9.72
CA VAL A 79 11.40 9.46 9.60
C VAL A 79 12.87 9.39 10.03
N GLU A 80 13.30 8.26 10.60
CA GLU A 80 14.67 8.03 11.03
C GLU A 80 15.66 8.18 9.86
N GLY A 81 16.75 8.89 10.10
CA GLY A 81 17.77 9.14 9.09
C GLY A 81 17.42 10.24 8.08
N GLN A 82 16.24 10.84 8.19
CA GLN A 82 15.82 12.00 7.39
C GLN A 82 16.10 13.31 8.14
N ILE A 83 16.45 14.35 7.40
CA ILE A 83 16.64 15.70 7.95
C ILE A 83 15.38 16.50 7.70
N TRP A 84 14.62 16.81 8.76
CA TRP A 84 13.40 17.60 8.72
C TRP A 84 13.64 19.03 9.20
N ALA A 85 12.99 20.01 8.57
CA ALA A 85 13.04 21.41 8.98
C ALA A 85 12.16 21.67 10.25
N THR A 86 11.14 20.83 10.47
CA THR A 86 10.23 20.89 11.62
C THR A 86 9.99 19.50 12.18
N ASP A 87 9.32 19.37 13.33
CA ASP A 87 8.88 18.07 13.84
C ASP A 87 7.94 17.42 12.81
N PRO A 88 8.23 16.20 12.32
CA PRO A 88 7.40 15.53 11.31
C PRO A 88 5.98 15.20 11.79
N PHE A 89 5.74 15.13 13.09
CA PHE A 89 4.43 14.84 13.68
C PHE A 89 3.72 16.08 14.24
N GLU A 90 4.27 17.28 14.01
CA GLU A 90 3.65 18.56 14.31
C GLU A 90 3.41 19.37 13.02
N VAL A 91 2.15 19.39 12.54
CA VAL A 91 1.82 20.03 11.26
C VAL A 91 2.08 21.52 11.29
N VAL A 92 3.01 21.97 10.45
CA VAL A 92 3.32 23.39 10.25
C VAL A 92 2.67 23.90 8.96
N GLN A 93 1.89 24.97 9.07
CA GLN A 93 1.31 25.64 7.90
C GLN A 93 2.20 26.82 7.48
N LYS A 94 2.68 26.80 6.24
CA LYS A 94 3.48 27.86 5.66
C LYS A 94 3.26 27.95 4.14
N ASP A 95 3.12 29.16 3.63
CA ASP A 95 3.01 29.47 2.19
C ASP A 95 1.95 28.65 1.44
N GLY A 96 0.79 28.37 2.10
CA GLY A 96 -0.29 27.59 1.52
C GLY A 96 -0.08 26.07 1.55
N LEU A 97 0.96 25.59 2.22
CA LEU A 97 1.30 24.17 2.39
C LEU A 97 1.19 23.76 3.86
N LEU A 98 0.86 22.48 4.09
CA LEU A 98 0.83 21.83 5.40
C LEU A 98 1.94 20.79 5.44
N TYR A 99 2.98 21.04 6.20
CA TYR A 99 4.15 20.17 6.34
C TYR A 99 3.95 19.19 7.49
N GLY A 100 4.27 17.91 7.27
CA GLY A 100 4.23 16.85 8.27
C GLY A 100 4.15 15.48 7.64
N ARG A 101 4.69 14.45 8.29
CA ARG A 101 4.64 13.06 7.83
C ARG A 101 3.20 12.55 7.80
N GLY A 102 2.76 11.99 6.66
CA GLY A 102 1.39 11.53 6.45
C GLY A 102 0.43 12.64 6.04
N THR A 103 0.89 13.87 5.81
CA THR A 103 0.01 14.94 5.30
C THR A 103 -0.40 14.69 3.85
N SER A 104 0.48 14.15 3.01
CA SER A 104 0.19 13.73 1.66
C SER A 104 -0.23 12.26 1.61
N ASP A 105 0.48 11.41 2.32
CA ASP A 105 0.36 9.96 2.28
C ASP A 105 0.03 9.37 3.67
N MET A 106 -1.27 9.16 4.02
CA MET A 106 -2.45 9.72 3.38
C MET A 106 -3.49 10.17 4.43
N LYS A 107 -2.99 10.59 5.63
CA LYS A 107 -3.87 10.97 6.76
C LYS A 107 -4.78 12.16 6.44
N SER A 108 -4.43 13.03 5.45
CA SER A 108 -5.31 14.13 5.06
C SER A 108 -6.62 13.65 4.45
N PHE A 109 -6.61 12.57 3.66
CA PHE A 109 -7.85 11.99 3.14
C PHE A 109 -8.76 11.52 4.27
N ILE A 110 -8.22 10.78 5.23
CA ILE A 110 -8.94 10.31 6.42
C ILE A 110 -9.47 11.52 7.22
N ALA A 111 -8.64 12.54 7.43
CA ALA A 111 -9.01 13.74 8.16
C ALA A 111 -10.17 14.50 7.51
N ILE A 112 -10.18 14.62 6.19
CA ILE A 112 -11.27 15.28 5.44
C ILE A 112 -12.58 14.48 5.61
N ALA A 113 -12.53 13.15 5.49
CA ALA A 113 -13.69 12.29 5.68
C ALA A 113 -14.26 12.44 7.11
N LEU A 114 -13.42 12.38 8.13
CA LEU A 114 -13.82 12.55 9.52
C LEU A 114 -14.36 13.95 9.81
N MET A 115 -13.73 14.99 9.29
CA MET A 115 -14.18 16.38 9.47
C MET A 115 -15.62 16.60 8.96
N LEU A 116 -16.03 15.87 7.92
CA LEU A 116 -17.36 15.96 7.33
C LEU A 116 -18.42 15.08 8.02
N VAL A 117 -18.07 14.24 8.97
CA VAL A 117 -19.01 13.38 9.73
C VAL A 117 -20.20 14.17 10.32
N PRO A 118 -20.01 15.36 10.96
CA PRO A 118 -21.14 16.13 11.51
C PRO A 118 -22.18 16.59 10.46
N GLU A 119 -21.79 16.68 9.20
CA GLU A 119 -22.66 16.97 8.06
C GLU A 119 -23.33 15.67 7.59
N LEU A 120 -22.53 14.64 7.39
CA LEU A 120 -22.94 13.36 6.83
C LEU A 120 -24.01 12.65 7.67
N VAL A 121 -23.93 12.68 9.01
CA VAL A 121 -24.93 12.06 9.90
C VAL A 121 -26.30 12.74 9.88
N LYS A 122 -26.41 13.93 9.30
CA LYS A 122 -27.68 14.67 9.18
C LYS A 122 -28.37 14.44 7.83
N MET A 123 -27.69 13.79 6.89
CA MET A 123 -28.20 13.50 5.55
C MET A 123 -29.06 12.24 5.55
N ASP A 124 -30.09 12.19 4.71
CA ASP A 124 -30.94 11.03 4.49
C ASP A 124 -30.31 10.14 3.39
N LEU A 125 -29.19 9.51 3.73
CA LEU A 125 -28.43 8.71 2.75
C LEU A 125 -29.25 7.54 2.23
N LYS A 126 -29.34 7.38 0.92
CA LYS A 126 -29.93 6.22 0.23
C LYS A 126 -28.88 5.14 -0.05
N THR A 127 -27.65 5.54 -0.29
CA THR A 127 -26.46 4.68 -0.37
C THR A 127 -25.58 4.96 0.85
N PRO A 128 -25.19 3.95 1.63
CA PRO A 128 -24.32 4.17 2.79
C PRO A 128 -22.90 4.57 2.36
N ILE A 129 -22.26 5.34 3.22
CA ILE A 129 -20.82 5.63 3.14
C ILE A 129 -20.12 4.82 4.23
N HIS A 130 -19.08 4.10 3.84
CA HIS A 130 -18.26 3.31 4.74
C HIS A 130 -16.88 3.93 4.86
N PHE A 131 -16.32 3.94 6.06
CA PHE A 131 -14.91 4.24 6.31
C PHE A 131 -14.19 2.93 6.55
N ALA A 132 -13.07 2.75 5.84
CA ALA A 132 -12.19 1.60 5.96
C ALA A 132 -10.77 2.12 6.18
N PHE A 133 -10.30 2.11 7.43
CA PHE A 133 -8.98 2.61 7.79
C PHE A 133 -8.09 1.45 8.21
N SER A 134 -6.96 1.29 7.52
CA SER A 134 -6.07 0.14 7.64
C SER A 134 -4.75 0.48 8.33
N PHE A 135 -3.97 -0.56 8.62
CA PHE A 135 -2.60 -0.50 9.10
C PHE A 135 -1.68 -1.30 8.18
N ASP A 136 -0.37 -1.01 8.23
CA ASP A 136 0.69 -1.72 7.53
C ASP A 136 0.50 -1.77 5.99
N GLU A 137 -0.02 -0.69 5.42
CA GLU A 137 -0.05 -0.51 3.97
C GLU A 137 1.39 -0.39 3.43
N GLU A 138 2.19 0.48 4.04
CA GLU A 138 3.54 0.88 3.67
C GLU A 138 4.58 -0.26 3.70
N VAL A 139 4.24 -1.36 4.33
CA VAL A 139 5.12 -2.55 4.46
C VAL A 139 4.59 -3.76 3.71
N GLY A 140 3.51 -3.60 2.93
CA GLY A 140 2.96 -4.65 2.06
C GLY A 140 1.47 -4.94 2.22
N CYS A 141 0.67 -3.95 2.61
CA CYS A 141 -0.79 -4.00 2.73
C CYS A 141 -1.25 -5.18 3.62
N PHE A 142 -0.57 -5.41 4.75
CA PHE A 142 -0.88 -6.58 5.59
C PHE A 142 -2.21 -6.41 6.33
N GLY A 143 -2.47 -5.23 6.86
CA GLY A 143 -3.65 -4.97 7.69
C GLY A 143 -4.95 -5.08 6.93
N VAL A 144 -5.03 -4.50 5.74
CA VAL A 144 -6.26 -4.45 4.95
C VAL A 144 -6.81 -5.83 4.58
N LYS A 145 -5.97 -6.87 4.49
CA LYS A 145 -6.40 -8.25 4.22
C LYS A 145 -7.35 -8.78 5.30
N HIS A 146 -7.09 -8.43 6.56
CA HIS A 146 -7.97 -8.76 7.68
C HIS A 146 -9.28 -7.97 7.60
N LEU A 147 -9.18 -6.69 7.25
CA LEU A 147 -10.33 -5.81 7.09
C LEU A 147 -11.25 -6.26 5.95
N ILE A 148 -10.71 -6.53 4.77
CA ILE A 148 -11.47 -6.99 3.59
C ILE A 148 -12.18 -8.31 3.90
N ARG A 149 -11.50 -9.27 4.54
CA ARG A 149 -12.13 -10.54 4.96
C ARG A 149 -13.32 -10.28 5.86
N ASP A 150 -13.16 -9.43 6.88
CA ASP A 150 -14.25 -9.09 7.80
C ASP A 150 -15.42 -8.39 7.11
N ILE A 151 -15.14 -7.51 6.13
CA ILE A 151 -16.16 -6.83 5.32
C ILE A 151 -16.96 -7.87 4.53
N VAL A 152 -16.30 -8.77 3.81
CA VAL A 152 -16.95 -9.78 2.96
C VAL A 152 -17.78 -10.77 3.79
N GLU A 153 -17.30 -11.15 4.98
CA GLU A 153 -17.98 -12.13 5.83
C GLU A 153 -19.15 -11.55 6.63
N ASN A 154 -19.11 -10.27 6.99
CA ASN A 154 -20.01 -9.72 8.02
C ASN A 154 -20.89 -8.55 7.58
N PHE A 155 -20.67 -8.00 6.38
CA PHE A 155 -21.41 -6.84 5.87
C PHE A 155 -21.94 -7.07 4.46
N PRO A 156 -22.97 -6.33 4.03
CA PRO A 156 -23.33 -6.26 2.61
C PRO A 156 -22.10 -5.82 1.79
N LEU A 157 -21.81 -6.55 0.71
CA LEU A 157 -20.64 -6.26 -0.13
C LEU A 157 -20.72 -4.83 -0.66
N PRO A 158 -19.68 -3.98 -0.46
CA PRO A 158 -19.66 -2.64 -0.98
C PRO A 158 -19.77 -2.61 -2.50
N ARG A 159 -20.42 -1.57 -3.03
CA ARG A 159 -20.56 -1.37 -4.49
C ARG A 159 -19.27 -0.86 -5.12
N ALA A 160 -18.54 -0.03 -4.38
CA ALA A 160 -17.29 0.56 -4.84
C ALA A 160 -16.39 0.96 -3.68
N VAL A 161 -15.09 1.01 -3.96
CA VAL A 161 -14.04 1.53 -3.08
C VAL A 161 -13.32 2.69 -3.76
N ILE A 162 -13.16 3.78 -3.05
CA ILE A 162 -12.31 4.90 -3.43
C ILE A 162 -11.13 4.91 -2.45
N ILE A 163 -9.95 4.56 -2.96
CA ILE A 163 -8.70 4.63 -2.20
C ILE A 163 -8.20 6.08 -2.24
N GLY A 164 -7.95 6.64 -1.08
CA GLY A 164 -7.60 8.06 -0.94
C GLY A 164 -6.13 8.41 -1.13
N GLU A 165 -5.38 7.59 -1.84
CA GLU A 165 -3.97 7.82 -2.18
C GLU A 165 -3.72 9.16 -2.88
N PRO A 166 -2.53 9.75 -2.72
CA PRO A 166 -2.23 11.11 -3.19
C PRO A 166 -2.11 11.18 -4.72
N THR A 167 -3.24 11.23 -5.41
CA THR A 167 -3.35 11.28 -6.87
C THR A 167 -3.59 12.69 -7.42
N GLU A 168 -3.48 13.74 -6.59
CA GLU A 168 -3.87 15.11 -6.95
C GLU A 168 -5.34 15.19 -7.41
N MET A 169 -6.23 14.43 -6.75
CA MET A 169 -7.65 14.25 -7.11
C MET A 169 -7.87 13.73 -8.54
N LYS A 170 -6.83 13.19 -9.20
CA LYS A 170 -6.96 12.53 -10.51
C LYS A 170 -7.52 11.14 -10.32
N LEU A 171 -8.36 10.70 -11.25
CA LEU A 171 -8.89 9.33 -11.28
C LEU A 171 -7.81 8.37 -11.79
N VAL A 172 -7.40 7.44 -10.94
CA VAL A 172 -6.43 6.37 -11.25
C VAL A 172 -7.13 5.03 -11.17
N THR A 173 -7.05 4.25 -12.25
CA THR A 173 -7.77 2.98 -12.41
C THR A 173 -6.86 1.76 -12.47
N ALA A 174 -5.54 1.96 -12.42
CA ALA A 174 -4.61 0.85 -12.41
C ALA A 174 -3.32 1.17 -11.64
N HIS A 175 -2.76 0.15 -11.00
CA HIS A 175 -1.42 0.19 -10.42
C HIS A 175 -0.71 -1.15 -10.58
N LYS A 176 0.64 -1.13 -10.50
CA LYS A 176 1.43 -2.36 -10.52
C LYS A 176 1.22 -3.15 -9.23
N GLY A 177 1.21 -4.47 -9.34
CA GLY A 177 1.31 -5.35 -8.19
C GLY A 177 2.74 -5.41 -7.64
N VAL A 178 2.88 -5.94 -6.44
CA VAL A 178 4.17 -6.21 -5.79
C VAL A 178 4.21 -7.65 -5.30
N GLN A 179 5.32 -8.33 -5.58
CA GLN A 179 5.68 -9.56 -4.88
C GLN A 179 7.12 -9.43 -4.41
N ALA A 180 7.36 -9.60 -3.12
CA ALA A 180 8.67 -9.50 -2.51
C ALA A 180 9.07 -10.80 -1.83
N TYR A 181 10.28 -11.26 -2.12
CA TYR A 181 10.82 -12.52 -1.63
C TYR A 181 12.13 -12.31 -0.90
N ARG A 182 12.37 -13.14 0.10
CA ARG A 182 13.68 -13.35 0.69
C ARG A 182 14.23 -14.66 0.19
N VAL A 183 15.43 -14.60 -0.39
CA VAL A 183 16.20 -15.76 -0.81
C VAL A 183 17.35 -15.96 0.15
N GLU A 184 17.51 -17.19 0.62
CA GLU A 184 18.58 -17.60 1.54
C GLU A 184 19.39 -18.72 0.89
N VAL A 185 20.69 -18.49 0.72
CA VAL A 185 21.64 -19.46 0.19
C VAL A 185 22.59 -19.87 1.27
N THR A 186 22.66 -21.17 1.52
CA THR A 186 23.57 -21.80 2.50
C THR A 186 24.62 -22.62 1.75
N GLY A 187 25.86 -22.36 2.02
CA GLY A 187 27.02 -23.12 1.57
C GLY A 187 27.70 -23.87 2.72
N VAL A 188 28.98 -24.15 2.53
CA VAL A 188 29.84 -24.79 3.53
C VAL A 188 31.10 -23.95 3.74
N ALA A 189 31.31 -23.47 4.96
CA ALA A 189 32.48 -22.69 5.30
C ALA A 189 33.78 -23.52 5.23
N GLY A 190 34.86 -22.85 4.85
CA GLY A 190 36.18 -23.44 4.79
C GLY A 190 37.27 -22.38 4.70
N HIS A 191 38.51 -22.77 4.70
CA HIS A 191 39.62 -21.87 4.47
C HIS A 191 39.68 -21.50 2.97
N SER A 192 39.75 -20.23 2.63
CA SER A 192 39.67 -19.76 1.23
C SER A 192 40.79 -20.29 0.31
N SER A 193 41.91 -20.72 0.89
CA SER A 193 43.02 -21.35 0.13
C SER A 193 42.73 -22.83 -0.25
N LEU A 194 41.65 -23.43 0.26
CA LEU A 194 41.25 -24.82 0.00
C LEU A 194 39.80 -24.85 -0.50
N PRO A 195 39.50 -24.22 -1.66
CA PRO A 195 38.12 -24.03 -2.14
C PRO A 195 37.36 -25.35 -2.36
N GLN A 196 38.08 -26.47 -2.61
CA GLN A 196 37.45 -27.79 -2.76
C GLN A 196 36.84 -28.36 -1.45
N ASN A 197 37.15 -27.76 -0.30
CA ASN A 197 36.65 -28.21 1.00
C ASN A 197 35.38 -27.42 1.47
N GLY A 198 34.87 -26.51 0.66
CA GLY A 198 33.72 -25.71 0.97
C GLY A 198 32.78 -25.51 -0.19
N VAL A 199 31.64 -24.89 0.08
CA VAL A 199 30.65 -24.44 -0.92
C VAL A 199 30.40 -22.96 -0.71
N ASN A 200 30.72 -22.16 -1.73
CA ASN A 200 30.66 -20.69 -1.60
C ASN A 200 29.23 -20.18 -1.87
N ALA A 201 28.53 -19.79 -0.78
CA ALA A 201 27.15 -19.27 -0.88
C ALA A 201 27.05 -17.95 -1.65
N VAL A 202 28.11 -17.12 -1.65
CA VAL A 202 28.09 -15.84 -2.40
C VAL A 202 28.15 -16.10 -3.92
N PHE A 203 28.96 -17.04 -4.37
CA PHE A 203 29.00 -17.41 -5.78
C PHE A 203 27.66 -17.98 -6.24
N ALA A 204 27.10 -18.95 -5.48
CA ALA A 204 25.80 -19.52 -5.77
C ALA A 204 24.66 -18.47 -5.81
N ALA A 205 24.66 -17.53 -4.85
CA ALA A 205 23.71 -16.41 -4.86
C ALA A 205 23.90 -15.52 -6.10
N THR A 206 25.14 -15.29 -6.53
CA THR A 206 25.44 -14.49 -7.72
C THR A 206 24.87 -15.13 -8.99
N ASP A 207 24.93 -16.45 -9.12
CA ASP A 207 24.37 -17.18 -10.27
C ASP A 207 22.85 -17.02 -10.34
N LEU A 208 22.16 -17.12 -9.20
CA LEU A 208 20.72 -16.87 -9.13
C LEU A 208 20.36 -15.40 -9.40
N ILE A 209 21.16 -14.45 -8.91
CA ILE A 209 21.00 -13.02 -9.22
C ILE A 209 21.17 -12.75 -10.72
N GLN A 210 22.08 -13.45 -11.42
CA GLN A 210 22.18 -13.35 -12.88
C GLN A 210 20.93 -13.87 -13.58
N THR A 211 20.30 -14.93 -13.05
CA THR A 211 19.00 -15.42 -13.55
C THR A 211 17.91 -14.36 -13.39
N VAL A 212 17.78 -13.73 -12.21
CA VAL A 212 16.84 -12.63 -11.99
C VAL A 212 17.10 -11.47 -12.95
N LYS A 213 18.37 -11.14 -13.19
CA LYS A 213 18.76 -10.11 -14.17
C LYS A 213 18.34 -10.50 -15.60
N ALA A 214 18.47 -11.76 -15.98
CA ALA A 214 18.00 -12.24 -17.27
C ALA A 214 16.47 -12.16 -17.42
N MET A 215 15.72 -12.48 -16.35
CA MET A 215 14.27 -12.28 -16.30
C MET A 215 13.90 -10.79 -16.50
N GLN A 216 14.62 -9.87 -15.85
CA GLN A 216 14.43 -8.42 -16.04
C GLN A 216 14.67 -8.00 -17.49
N GLU A 217 15.75 -8.47 -18.12
CA GLU A 217 16.04 -8.14 -19.53
C GLU A 217 14.99 -8.75 -20.49
N ALA A 218 14.50 -9.95 -20.20
CA ALA A 218 13.41 -10.56 -20.96
C ALA A 218 12.10 -9.78 -20.84
N ALA A 219 11.76 -9.28 -19.64
CA ALA A 219 10.59 -8.45 -19.43
C ALA A 219 10.66 -7.13 -20.21
N LYS A 220 11.82 -6.46 -20.25
CA LYS A 220 12.04 -5.24 -21.05
C LYS A 220 11.78 -5.43 -22.54
N GLN A 221 12.03 -6.63 -23.07
CA GLN A 221 11.81 -6.93 -24.49
C GLN A 221 10.34 -7.22 -24.85
N ARG A 222 9.49 -7.30 -23.84
CA ARG A 222 8.05 -7.58 -24.00
C ARG A 222 7.23 -6.53 -23.24
N PRO A 223 7.26 -5.25 -23.68
CA PRO A 223 6.42 -4.23 -23.06
C PRO A 223 4.96 -4.63 -23.26
N SER A 224 4.23 -4.77 -22.17
CA SER A 224 2.85 -5.27 -22.14
C SER A 224 1.84 -4.20 -21.72
N ALA A 225 2.30 -3.06 -21.17
CA ALA A 225 1.44 -2.07 -20.54
C ALA A 225 1.90 -0.63 -20.87
N GLU A 226 1.59 -0.15 -22.07
CA GLU A 226 2.04 1.17 -22.58
C GLU A 226 1.67 2.37 -21.69
N ALA A 227 0.63 2.23 -20.87
CA ALA A 227 0.21 3.32 -19.97
C ALA A 227 1.16 3.51 -18.77
N PHE A 228 2.00 2.50 -18.45
CA PHE A 228 2.92 2.54 -17.32
C PHE A 228 4.32 3.00 -17.71
N GLU A 229 5.03 3.59 -16.74
CA GLU A 229 6.46 3.88 -16.85
C GLU A 229 7.22 3.18 -15.72
N PRO A 230 8.07 2.19 -16.00
CA PRO A 230 8.27 1.54 -17.32
C PRO A 230 7.07 0.66 -17.73
N PRO A 231 6.88 0.42 -19.06
CA PRO A 231 5.71 -0.30 -19.60
C PRO A 231 5.82 -1.82 -19.52
N TYR A 232 6.50 -2.33 -18.52
CA TYR A 232 6.76 -3.76 -18.29
C TYR A 232 6.89 -4.06 -16.79
N SER A 233 6.77 -5.32 -16.41
CA SER A 233 7.06 -5.80 -15.07
C SER A 233 8.56 -5.75 -14.79
N SER A 234 8.95 -5.31 -13.61
CA SER A 234 10.36 -5.11 -13.26
C SER A 234 10.76 -5.92 -12.03
N PHE A 235 12.05 -6.25 -11.98
CA PHE A 235 12.69 -6.96 -10.88
C PHE A 235 13.73 -6.07 -10.22
N ASN A 236 13.84 -6.15 -8.90
CA ASN A 236 14.85 -5.44 -8.14
C ASN A 236 15.50 -6.37 -7.09
N ILE A 237 16.83 -6.29 -6.98
CA ILE A 237 17.58 -6.85 -5.86
C ILE A 237 17.95 -5.68 -4.95
N GLY A 238 17.09 -5.41 -3.96
CA GLY A 238 17.25 -4.22 -3.11
C GLY A 238 18.27 -4.38 -1.99
N ARG A 239 18.51 -5.62 -1.55
CA ARG A 239 19.45 -5.93 -0.47
C ARG A 239 20.16 -7.25 -0.74
N ILE A 240 21.48 -7.28 -0.46
CA ILE A 240 22.29 -8.48 -0.46
C ILE A 240 23.22 -8.45 0.74
N GLU A 241 23.40 -9.59 1.43
CA GLU A 241 24.24 -9.73 2.60
C GLU A 241 24.86 -11.12 2.63
N GLY A 242 26.18 -11.22 2.70
CA GLY A 242 26.86 -12.50 2.70
C GLY A 242 28.33 -12.44 3.07
N GLY A 243 28.86 -13.59 3.53
CA GLY A 243 30.24 -13.73 3.97
C GLY A 243 30.48 -13.18 5.39
N THR A 244 31.64 -13.51 5.95
CA THR A 244 32.07 -13.08 7.30
C THR A 244 33.49 -12.51 7.32
N ALA A 245 34.42 -13.06 6.54
CA ALA A 245 35.80 -12.57 6.44
C ALA A 245 36.42 -12.95 5.08
N GLY A 246 37.41 -12.17 4.60
CA GLY A 246 37.98 -12.34 3.29
C GLY A 246 38.78 -13.65 3.07
N ASN A 247 39.16 -14.35 4.14
CA ASN A 247 39.89 -15.63 4.09
C ASN A 247 39.03 -16.85 4.48
N ILE A 248 37.70 -16.68 4.54
CA ILE A 248 36.72 -17.75 4.82
C ILE A 248 35.83 -17.92 3.59
N ILE A 249 35.56 -19.16 3.14
CA ILE A 249 34.53 -19.46 2.15
C ILE A 249 33.18 -19.09 2.75
N PRO A 250 32.39 -18.17 2.14
CA PRO A 250 31.12 -17.74 2.68
C PRO A 250 30.13 -18.91 2.85
N GLN A 251 29.62 -19.09 4.07
CA GLN A 251 28.59 -20.08 4.36
C GLN A 251 27.20 -19.58 4.03
N ASN A 252 26.94 -18.28 4.17
CA ASN A 252 25.60 -17.72 3.97
C ASN A 252 25.66 -16.55 3.00
N CYS A 253 24.63 -16.44 2.16
CA CYS A 253 24.33 -15.26 1.39
C CYS A 253 22.81 -15.13 1.27
N ASN A 254 22.27 -13.99 1.70
CA ASN A 254 20.85 -13.69 1.67
C ASN A 254 20.60 -12.46 0.80
N PHE A 255 19.52 -12.44 0.05
CA PHE A 255 19.12 -11.27 -0.71
C PHE A 255 17.60 -11.17 -0.86
N SER A 256 17.10 -9.97 -1.16
CA SER A 256 15.71 -9.73 -1.47
C SER A 256 15.48 -9.63 -2.96
N VAL A 257 14.40 -10.21 -3.45
CA VAL A 257 13.88 -10.01 -4.81
C VAL A 257 12.53 -9.32 -4.71
N GLU A 258 12.36 -8.18 -5.35
CA GLU A 258 11.08 -7.50 -5.51
C GLU A 258 10.68 -7.56 -6.99
N MET A 259 9.43 -7.90 -7.25
CA MET A 259 8.80 -7.83 -8.56
C MET A 259 7.72 -6.75 -8.54
N ARG A 260 7.76 -5.81 -9.48
CA ARG A 260 6.68 -4.86 -9.77
C ARG A 260 5.96 -5.33 -11.03
N ILE A 261 4.72 -5.78 -10.88
CA ILE A 261 3.99 -6.54 -11.90
C ILE A 261 2.92 -5.66 -12.52
N VAL A 262 3.01 -5.42 -13.84
CA VAL A 262 1.93 -4.71 -14.56
C VAL A 262 0.67 -5.57 -14.64
N PRO A 263 -0.54 -4.97 -14.69
CA PRO A 263 -1.80 -5.72 -14.70
C PRO A 263 -1.96 -6.75 -15.82
N GLU A 264 -1.25 -6.56 -16.95
CA GLU A 264 -1.30 -7.40 -18.14
C GLU A 264 -0.43 -8.66 -18.02
N ASP A 265 0.52 -8.69 -17.08
CA ASP A 265 1.43 -9.81 -16.88
C ASP A 265 0.88 -10.83 -15.86
N ASP A 266 1.28 -12.08 -16.03
CA ASP A 266 0.97 -13.17 -15.09
C ASP A 266 2.04 -13.25 -13.98
N GLY A 267 1.74 -12.62 -12.84
CA GLY A 267 2.63 -12.64 -11.68
C GLY A 267 2.86 -14.04 -11.11
N ALA A 268 1.90 -14.96 -11.23
CA ALA A 268 2.08 -16.34 -10.78
C ALA A 268 3.05 -17.12 -11.68
N ALA A 269 3.02 -16.89 -12.99
CA ALA A 269 3.99 -17.47 -13.91
C ALA A 269 5.41 -16.92 -13.64
N MET A 270 5.54 -15.62 -13.34
CA MET A 270 6.83 -15.01 -12.98
C MET A 270 7.38 -15.56 -11.67
N GLU A 271 6.53 -15.72 -10.65
CA GLU A 271 6.90 -16.40 -9.40
C GLU A 271 7.37 -17.83 -9.65
N ALA A 272 6.63 -18.60 -10.45
CA ALA A 272 6.97 -19.99 -10.76
C ALA A 272 8.33 -20.11 -11.46
N GLU A 273 8.68 -19.19 -12.37
CA GLU A 273 9.99 -19.14 -13.02
C GLU A 273 11.11 -18.87 -12.00
N LEU A 274 10.93 -17.89 -11.12
CA LEU A 274 11.90 -17.59 -10.06
C LEU A 274 12.04 -18.77 -9.09
N ARG A 275 10.95 -19.42 -8.70
CA ARG A 275 10.93 -20.57 -7.81
C ARG A 275 11.67 -21.75 -8.42
N ALA A 276 11.44 -22.05 -9.68
CA ALA A 276 12.14 -23.11 -10.39
C ALA A 276 13.67 -22.87 -10.43
N ALA A 277 14.09 -21.62 -10.59
CA ALA A 277 15.52 -21.27 -10.56
C ALA A 277 16.12 -21.51 -9.16
N VAL A 278 15.40 -21.16 -8.08
CA VAL A 278 15.84 -21.43 -6.71
C VAL A 278 15.91 -22.93 -6.42
N GLU A 279 14.91 -23.70 -6.85
CA GLU A 279 14.89 -25.17 -6.70
C GLU A 279 16.02 -25.86 -7.46
N ALA A 280 16.34 -25.39 -8.65
CA ALA A 280 17.48 -25.90 -9.42
C ALA A 280 18.81 -25.64 -8.71
N LEU A 281 19.00 -24.43 -8.16
CA LEU A 281 20.18 -24.08 -7.38
C LEU A 281 20.25 -24.91 -6.09
N ASP A 282 19.13 -25.13 -5.40
CA ASP A 282 19.07 -25.97 -4.19
C ASP A 282 19.53 -27.40 -4.47
N ALA A 283 19.06 -27.98 -5.58
CA ALA A 283 19.48 -29.34 -6.01
C ALA A 283 20.97 -29.40 -6.35
N GLU A 284 21.51 -28.40 -7.04
CA GLU A 284 22.93 -28.30 -7.35
C GLU A 284 23.79 -28.20 -6.10
N LEU A 285 23.41 -27.34 -5.15
CA LEU A 285 24.14 -27.15 -3.89
C LEU A 285 24.11 -28.41 -3.02
N LYS A 286 22.97 -29.08 -2.93
CA LYS A 286 22.82 -30.36 -2.19
C LYS A 286 23.64 -31.50 -2.80
N ALA A 287 23.84 -31.49 -4.10
CA ALA A 287 24.72 -32.44 -4.77
C ALA A 287 26.20 -32.24 -4.38
N GLN A 288 26.61 -30.99 -4.11
CA GLN A 288 27.96 -30.67 -3.62
C GLN A 288 28.11 -31.00 -2.14
N SER A 289 27.09 -30.71 -1.32
CA SER A 289 27.07 -31.00 0.10
C SER A 289 25.63 -31.06 0.64
N PRO A 290 25.27 -32.07 1.46
CA PRO A 290 23.95 -32.14 2.07
C PRO A 290 23.67 -31.03 3.08
N LYS A 291 24.69 -30.23 3.45
CA LYS A 291 24.56 -29.05 4.32
C LYS A 291 24.33 -27.76 3.54
N ALA A 292 24.50 -27.77 2.23
CA ALA A 292 24.28 -26.63 1.36
C ALA A 292 22.86 -26.66 0.79
N GLY A 293 22.34 -25.50 0.39
CA GLY A 293 21.02 -25.39 -0.22
C GLY A 293 20.59 -23.97 -0.47
N ALA A 294 19.43 -23.81 -1.10
CA ALA A 294 18.80 -22.51 -1.33
C ALA A 294 17.30 -22.58 -1.01
N THR A 295 16.76 -21.50 -0.45
CA THR A 295 15.32 -21.39 -0.19
C THR A 295 14.80 -20.01 -0.57
N MET A 296 13.52 -19.95 -0.91
CA MET A 296 12.81 -18.70 -1.18
C MET A 296 11.54 -18.63 -0.35
N ARG A 297 11.32 -17.50 0.30
CA ARG A 297 10.12 -17.24 1.09
C ARG A 297 9.46 -15.94 0.63
N LEU A 298 8.15 -15.99 0.37
CA LEU A 298 7.33 -14.81 0.12
C LEU A 298 7.31 -13.95 1.40
N PHE A 299 7.59 -12.67 1.24
CA PHE A 299 7.53 -11.67 2.31
C PHE A 299 6.27 -10.82 2.22
N ALA A 300 5.98 -10.28 1.02
CA ALA A 300 4.79 -9.49 0.75
C ALA A 300 4.24 -9.79 -0.64
N ALA A 301 2.91 -9.75 -0.77
CA ALA A 301 2.20 -9.85 -2.04
C ALA A 301 1.00 -8.91 -2.05
N VAL A 302 0.99 -8.04 -3.04
CA VAL A 302 -0.11 -7.11 -3.33
C VAL A 302 -0.44 -7.26 -4.81
N PRO A 303 -1.67 -7.67 -5.16
CA PRO A 303 -2.07 -7.83 -6.57
C PRO A 303 -2.12 -6.47 -7.27
N PRO A 304 -1.93 -6.43 -8.59
CA PRO A 304 -2.15 -5.22 -9.36
C PRO A 304 -3.63 -4.82 -9.34
N LEU A 305 -3.90 -3.52 -9.32
CA LEU A 305 -5.22 -3.00 -9.67
C LEU A 305 -5.35 -2.99 -11.19
N LYS A 306 -6.44 -3.53 -11.72
CA LYS A 306 -6.70 -3.62 -13.17
C LYS A 306 -7.83 -2.67 -13.56
N PRO A 307 -7.76 -2.00 -14.73
CA PRO A 307 -8.90 -1.26 -15.25
C PRO A 307 -10.09 -2.19 -15.42
N GLU A 308 -11.27 -1.74 -15.01
CA GLU A 308 -12.51 -2.50 -15.14
C GLU A 308 -13.28 -2.03 -16.39
N SER A 309 -13.86 -3.00 -17.14
CA SER A 309 -14.76 -2.67 -18.23
C SER A 309 -16.01 -2.08 -17.70
N ASP A 310 -16.66 -1.36 -17.36
CA ASP A 310 -17.90 -0.90 -16.71
C ASP A 310 -17.75 -0.81 -15.18
N GLY A 311 -16.58 -0.40 -14.70
CA GLY A 311 -16.30 -0.26 -13.26
C GLY A 311 -17.22 0.76 -12.58
N VAL A 312 -17.93 0.30 -11.53
CA VAL A 312 -18.86 1.15 -10.76
C VAL A 312 -18.11 2.30 -10.10
N ALA A 313 -16.92 2.03 -9.54
CA ALA A 313 -16.08 3.03 -8.89
C ALA A 313 -15.58 4.08 -9.90
N GLU A 314 -15.14 3.66 -11.09
CA GLU A 314 -14.71 4.57 -12.16
C GLU A 314 -15.86 5.45 -12.63
N ALA A 315 -17.02 4.86 -12.94
CA ALA A 315 -18.20 5.62 -13.39
C ALA A 315 -18.63 6.66 -12.34
N LEU A 316 -18.61 6.28 -11.05
CA LEU A 316 -18.93 7.19 -9.95
C LEU A 316 -17.95 8.37 -9.88
N VAL A 317 -16.64 8.10 -9.85
CA VAL A 317 -15.64 9.18 -9.72
C VAL A 317 -15.65 10.08 -10.96
N ARG A 318 -15.85 9.55 -12.17
CA ARG A 318 -16.07 10.35 -13.38
C ARG A 318 -17.28 11.28 -13.24
N HIS A 319 -18.38 10.76 -12.74
CA HIS A 319 -19.59 11.56 -12.50
C HIS A 319 -19.33 12.70 -11.49
N LEU A 320 -18.63 12.43 -10.39
CA LEU A 320 -18.37 13.41 -9.34
C LEU A 320 -17.38 14.50 -9.75
N THR A 321 -16.37 14.14 -10.54
CA THR A 321 -15.25 15.03 -10.89
C THR A 321 -15.42 15.68 -12.26
N GLY A 322 -16.18 15.06 -13.17
CA GLY A 322 -16.29 15.46 -14.58
C GLY A 322 -15.05 15.10 -15.42
N VAL A 323 -14.09 14.36 -14.87
CA VAL A 323 -12.88 13.96 -15.61
C VAL A 323 -13.20 12.85 -16.62
N ASN A 324 -12.59 12.94 -17.81
CA ASN A 324 -12.74 11.94 -18.87
C ASN A 324 -11.50 11.06 -19.06
N GLN A 325 -10.38 11.41 -18.44
CA GLN A 325 -9.14 10.65 -18.51
C GLN A 325 -8.89 9.89 -17.23
N THR A 326 -8.30 8.72 -17.35
CA THR A 326 -7.80 7.92 -16.23
C THR A 326 -6.28 7.91 -16.26
N GLY A 327 -5.68 7.82 -15.06
CA GLY A 327 -4.26 7.62 -14.88
C GLY A 327 -3.93 6.20 -14.43
N VAL A 328 -2.65 5.90 -14.44
CA VAL A 328 -2.07 4.72 -13.83
C VAL A 328 -0.89 5.13 -12.95
N VAL A 329 -0.54 4.32 -11.94
CA VAL A 329 0.62 4.57 -11.08
C VAL A 329 1.50 3.33 -10.98
N ALA A 330 2.81 3.53 -10.80
CA ALA A 330 3.76 2.43 -10.73
C ALA A 330 3.90 1.82 -9.33
N PHE A 331 3.47 2.52 -8.28
CA PHE A 331 3.43 2.00 -6.92
C PHE A 331 2.16 1.15 -6.69
N ALA A 332 2.21 0.22 -5.75
CA ALA A 332 1.07 -0.59 -5.38
C ALA A 332 0.30 0.06 -4.24
N THR A 333 -0.99 -0.24 -4.13
CA THR A 333 -1.86 0.17 -3.06
C THR A 333 -2.79 -0.98 -2.66
N GLU A 334 -3.64 -0.77 -1.67
CA GLU A 334 -4.68 -1.74 -1.25
C GLU A 334 -5.71 -2.05 -2.36
N GLY A 335 -5.73 -1.26 -3.45
CA GLY A 335 -6.76 -1.32 -4.49
C GLY A 335 -6.92 -2.70 -5.14
N GLY A 336 -5.81 -3.35 -5.47
CA GLY A 336 -5.85 -4.70 -6.05
C GLY A 336 -6.45 -5.75 -5.12
N LEU A 337 -6.28 -5.60 -3.79
CA LEU A 337 -6.86 -6.52 -2.79
C LEU A 337 -8.38 -6.37 -2.68
N PHE A 338 -8.90 -5.15 -2.72
CA PHE A 338 -10.35 -4.92 -2.78
C PHE A 338 -10.94 -5.47 -4.08
N GLN A 339 -10.25 -5.27 -5.20
CA GLN A 339 -10.71 -5.79 -6.50
C GLN A 339 -10.71 -7.33 -6.55
N GLU A 340 -9.71 -8.01 -5.96
CA GLU A 340 -9.72 -9.48 -5.81
C GLU A 340 -10.89 -9.99 -4.96
N ALA A 341 -11.36 -9.18 -4.02
CA ALA A 341 -12.56 -9.48 -3.23
C ALA A 341 -13.88 -9.21 -3.99
N GLY A 342 -13.81 -8.83 -5.27
CA GLY A 342 -14.97 -8.58 -6.13
C GLY A 342 -15.59 -7.20 -5.95
N ILE A 343 -14.85 -6.24 -5.41
CA ILE A 343 -15.35 -4.88 -5.18
C ILE A 343 -14.70 -3.93 -6.19
N SER A 344 -15.52 -3.23 -6.98
CA SER A 344 -15.04 -2.23 -7.95
C SER A 344 -14.23 -1.14 -7.25
N THR A 345 -13.01 -0.86 -7.74
CA THR A 345 -12.05 -0.04 -6.99
C THR A 345 -11.30 0.92 -7.90
N VAL A 346 -11.14 2.15 -7.41
CA VAL A 346 -10.28 3.18 -8.03
C VAL A 346 -9.52 3.95 -6.95
N MET A 347 -8.52 4.72 -7.36
CA MET A 347 -7.80 5.66 -6.51
C MET A 347 -8.17 7.09 -6.90
N CYS A 348 -8.48 7.91 -5.91
CA CYS A 348 -8.72 9.35 -6.07
C CYS A 348 -8.62 10.04 -4.72
N GLY A 349 -7.51 10.72 -4.47
CA GLY A 349 -7.28 11.42 -3.21
C GLY A 349 -6.42 12.67 -3.36
N PRO A 350 -6.46 13.54 -2.35
CA PRO A 350 -5.72 14.79 -2.34
C PRO A 350 -4.23 14.54 -2.01
N GLY A 351 -3.39 15.47 -2.44
CA GLY A 351 -1.94 15.38 -2.28
C GLY A 351 -1.25 14.79 -3.49
N SER A 352 0.06 14.71 -3.43
CA SER A 352 0.89 14.20 -4.52
C SER A 352 1.90 13.19 -4.00
N ILE A 353 2.04 12.07 -4.70
CA ILE A 353 3.04 11.03 -4.39
C ILE A 353 4.49 11.55 -4.47
N VAL A 354 4.72 12.65 -5.18
CA VAL A 354 6.06 13.26 -5.32
C VAL A 354 6.62 13.74 -3.98
N GLN A 355 5.75 14.14 -3.04
CA GLN A 355 6.13 14.58 -1.69
C GLN A 355 6.18 13.44 -0.68
N ALA A 356 5.55 12.31 -0.98
CA ALA A 356 5.50 11.15 -0.10
C ALA A 356 6.90 10.56 0.16
N HIS A 357 7.11 9.97 1.34
CA HIS A 357 8.35 9.29 1.75
C HIS A 357 9.61 10.17 1.86
N GLN A 358 9.49 11.48 1.60
CA GLN A 358 10.60 12.43 1.69
C GLN A 358 10.58 13.22 3.02
N PRO A 359 11.72 13.79 3.46
CA PRO A 359 11.68 14.79 4.52
C PRO A 359 10.89 16.01 4.05
N ASP A 360 10.31 16.72 5.00
CA ASP A 360 9.44 17.88 4.74
C ASP A 360 8.26 17.55 3.80
N GLU A 361 7.72 16.35 3.91
CA GLU A 361 6.46 15.97 3.25
C GLU A 361 5.39 17.02 3.50
N PHE A 362 4.62 17.35 2.46
CA PHE A 362 3.55 18.34 2.58
C PHE A 362 2.35 18.04 1.69
N ILE A 363 1.21 18.63 2.05
CA ILE A 363 0.05 18.75 1.18
C ILE A 363 -0.30 20.22 0.97
N ALA A 364 -0.70 20.59 -0.26
CA ALA A 364 -1.20 21.94 -0.53
C ALA A 364 -2.60 22.13 0.05
N VAL A 365 -2.87 23.29 0.65
CA VAL A 365 -4.20 23.62 1.19
C VAL A 365 -5.27 23.55 0.09
N SER A 366 -4.94 23.91 -1.16
CA SER A 366 -5.85 23.76 -2.31
C SER A 366 -6.27 22.30 -2.53
N GLN A 367 -5.36 21.33 -2.35
CA GLN A 367 -5.68 19.90 -2.45
C GLN A 367 -6.62 19.44 -1.33
N VAL A 368 -6.47 19.99 -0.11
CA VAL A 368 -7.42 19.77 0.98
C VAL A 368 -8.81 20.30 0.61
N GLU A 369 -8.89 21.49 0.01
CA GLU A 369 -10.15 22.10 -0.45
C GLU A 369 -10.80 21.31 -1.58
N GLU A 370 -10.02 20.79 -2.53
CA GLU A 370 -10.51 19.90 -3.59
C GLU A 370 -11.05 18.58 -3.02
N GLY A 371 -10.35 17.97 -2.04
CA GLY A 371 -10.81 16.79 -1.33
C GLY A 371 -12.13 17.00 -0.60
N ILE A 372 -12.29 18.14 0.09
CA ILE A 372 -13.56 18.52 0.75
C ILE A 372 -14.68 18.63 -0.29
N ALA A 373 -14.43 19.31 -1.40
CA ALA A 373 -15.41 19.49 -2.45
C ALA A 373 -15.83 18.15 -3.09
N PHE A 374 -14.88 17.27 -3.33
CA PHE A 374 -15.11 15.91 -3.83
C PHE A 374 -15.99 15.10 -2.88
N MET A 375 -15.65 15.01 -1.60
CA MET A 375 -16.41 14.23 -0.63
C MET A 375 -17.84 14.75 -0.46
N ARG A 376 -18.05 16.08 -0.49
CA ARG A 376 -19.40 16.66 -0.46
C ARG A 376 -20.24 16.26 -1.67
N LYS A 377 -19.63 16.23 -2.87
CA LYS A 377 -20.34 15.77 -4.08
C LYS A 377 -20.70 14.28 -3.93
N LEU A 378 -19.79 13.45 -3.40
CA LEU A 378 -20.08 12.04 -3.13
C LEU A 378 -21.24 11.88 -2.14
N PHE A 379 -21.27 12.64 -1.05
CA PHE A 379 -22.32 12.54 -0.04
C PHE A 379 -23.68 13.02 -0.60
N ALA A 380 -23.69 14.12 -1.37
CA ALA A 380 -24.89 14.57 -2.05
C ALA A 380 -25.42 13.54 -3.08
N TRP A 381 -24.52 12.86 -3.80
CA TRP A 381 -24.88 11.73 -4.67
C TRP A 381 -25.47 10.56 -3.87
N ALA A 382 -24.86 10.21 -2.74
CA ALA A 382 -25.32 9.11 -1.88
C ALA A 382 -26.69 9.37 -1.21
N GLU A 383 -27.06 10.64 -1.02
CA GLU A 383 -28.38 11.04 -0.54
C GLU A 383 -29.46 10.86 -1.62
N GLN A 384 -29.09 11.01 -2.89
CA GLN A 384 -30.03 10.97 -4.04
C GLN A 384 -30.15 9.59 -4.69
N THR A 385 -29.13 8.74 -4.55
CA THR A 385 -29.01 7.49 -5.29
C THR A 385 -29.12 6.29 -4.33
N ALA A 386 -30.01 5.34 -4.63
CA ALA A 386 -30.24 4.11 -3.84
C ALA A 386 -29.41 2.93 -4.37
#